data_4354fbb9a2efb584f5c5f5ac2ce288d4
#
_entry.id   4354fbb9a2efb584f5c5f5ac2ce288d4
#
_cell.length_a   1.000
_cell.length_b   1.000
_cell.length_c   1.000
_cell.angle_alpha   90.00
_cell.angle_beta   90.00
_cell.angle_gamma   90.00
#
_symmetry.space_group_name_H-M   'P 1'
#
loop_
_entity.id
_entity.type
_entity.pdbx_description
1 polymer ?
#
loop_
_entity_poly.entity_id
_entity_poly.type
_entity_poly.pdbx_seq_one_letter_code
_entity_poly.pdbx_strand_id
1 'polypeptide(L)' 'MMMFEVGEGQADAVKKMLLGAGYVAVQTVKDTLGVERVVIGKWKNEF' A
#
# COMPACT_ATOMS: atom_id res chain seq x y z
N MET A 1 -0.60 -11.08 3.13
CA MET A 1 -0.43 -9.63 3.26
C MET A 1 0.88 -9.19 2.66
N MET A 2 0.84 -8.13 1.90
CA MET A 2 2.04 -7.55 1.29
C MET A 2 2.28 -6.16 1.87
N MET A 3 3.56 -5.81 2.01
CA MET A 3 3.97 -4.52 2.52
C MET A 3 5.08 -3.99 1.63
N PHE A 4 4.93 -2.76 1.15
CA PHE A 4 5.92 -2.13 0.28
C PHE A 4 6.36 -0.80 0.87
N GLU A 5 7.66 -0.58 0.90
CA GLU A 5 8.19 0.74 1.17
C GLU A 5 8.15 1.55 -0.12
N VAL A 6 7.73 2.81 -0.02
CA VAL A 6 7.56 3.67 -1.18
C VAL A 6 8.29 4.99 -0.96
N GLY A 7 8.66 5.64 -2.06
CA GLY A 7 9.20 6.97 -2.01
C GLY A 7 8.09 8.00 -1.88
N GLU A 8 8.48 9.23 -1.59
CA GLU A 8 7.56 10.33 -1.50
C GLU A 8 6.80 10.48 -2.81
N GLY A 9 5.47 10.56 -2.72
CA GLY A 9 4.61 10.74 -3.88
C GLY A 9 4.31 9.47 -4.67
N GLN A 10 4.79 8.30 -4.22
CA GLN A 10 4.61 7.05 -4.96
C GLN A 10 3.50 6.16 -4.41
N ALA A 11 2.95 6.50 -3.24
CA ALA A 11 1.99 5.63 -2.58
C ALA A 11 0.74 5.38 -3.41
N ASP A 12 0.20 6.41 -4.07
CA ASP A 12 -1.01 6.27 -4.88
C ASP A 12 -0.81 5.29 -6.03
N ALA A 13 0.32 5.36 -6.71
CA ALA A 13 0.60 4.46 -7.82
C ALA A 13 0.68 3.01 -7.34
N VAL A 14 1.33 2.78 -6.20
CA VAL A 14 1.45 1.44 -5.63
C VAL A 14 0.10 0.93 -5.16
N LYS A 15 -0.72 1.77 -4.53
CA LYS A 15 -2.08 1.40 -4.13
C LYS A 15 -2.90 0.93 -5.34
N LYS A 16 -2.84 1.68 -6.43
CA LYS A 16 -3.59 1.31 -7.64
C LYS A 16 -3.09 -0.01 -8.20
N MET A 17 -1.79 -0.24 -8.18
CA MET A 17 -1.22 -1.50 -8.63
C MET A 17 -1.73 -2.67 -7.79
N LEU A 18 -1.74 -2.51 -6.47
CA LEU A 18 -2.21 -3.58 -5.59
C LEU A 18 -3.69 -3.86 -5.81
N LEU A 19 -4.52 -2.82 -5.91
CA LEU A 19 -5.95 -3.01 -6.15
C LEU A 19 -6.19 -3.70 -7.50
N GLY A 20 -5.45 -3.32 -8.53
CA GLY A 20 -5.56 -3.94 -9.84
C GLY A 20 -5.10 -5.39 -9.85
N ALA A 21 -4.19 -5.76 -8.96
CA ALA A 21 -3.68 -7.13 -8.85
C ALA A 21 -4.57 -8.04 -8.00
N GLY A 22 -5.61 -7.50 -7.35
CA GLY A 22 -6.54 -8.29 -6.55
C GLY A 22 -6.32 -8.20 -5.05
N TYR A 23 -5.51 -7.27 -4.59
CA TYR A 23 -5.36 -7.03 -3.16
C TYR A 23 -6.54 -6.21 -2.65
N VAL A 24 -6.91 -6.43 -1.40
CA VAL A 24 -7.99 -5.71 -0.73
C VAL A 24 -7.46 -5.09 0.56
N ALA A 25 -8.27 -4.21 1.16
CA ALA A 25 -7.90 -3.52 2.40
C ALA A 25 -6.55 -2.81 2.27
N VAL A 26 -6.34 -2.16 1.13
CA VAL A 26 -5.09 -1.46 0.86
C VAL A 26 -5.04 -0.18 1.72
N GLN A 27 -3.95 -0.04 2.48
CA GLN A 27 -3.77 1.07 3.40
C GLN A 27 -2.37 1.64 3.27
N THR A 28 -2.19 2.87 3.72
CA THR A 28 -0.88 3.50 3.76
C THR A 28 -0.52 3.86 5.19
N VAL A 29 0.79 3.87 5.46
CA VAL A 29 1.32 4.31 6.75
C VAL A 29 2.23 5.51 6.50
N LYS A 30 2.01 6.57 7.25
CA LYS A 30 2.79 7.81 7.14
C LYS A 30 3.91 7.81 8.16
N ASP A 31 5.01 8.47 7.80
CA ASP A 31 6.11 8.70 8.73
C ASP A 31 5.79 9.91 9.63
N THR A 32 6.76 10.30 10.44
CA THR A 32 6.57 11.40 11.40
C THR A 32 6.39 12.76 10.70
N LEU A 33 6.75 12.86 9.46
CA LEU A 33 6.60 14.08 8.66
C LEU A 33 5.29 14.09 7.87
N GLY A 34 4.46 13.06 8.01
CA GLY A 34 3.20 12.98 7.30
C GLY A 34 3.31 12.49 5.86
N VAL A 35 4.46 11.93 5.49
CA VAL A 35 4.68 11.39 4.14
C VAL A 35 4.38 9.90 4.14
N GLU A 36 3.59 9.45 3.19
CA GLU A 36 3.26 8.03 3.06
C GLU A 36 4.50 7.25 2.63
N ARG A 37 4.92 6.32 3.48
CA ARG A 37 6.17 5.56 3.28
C ARG A 37 5.94 4.07 3.08
N VAL A 38 4.79 3.56 3.49
CA VAL A 38 4.50 2.13 3.41
C VAL A 38 3.10 1.95 2.86
N VAL A 39 2.96 1.03 1.93
CA VAL A 39 1.65 0.62 1.41
C VAL A 39 1.46 -0.85 1.77
N ILE A 40 0.33 -1.16 2.41
CA ILE A 40 0.00 -2.50 2.85
C ILE A 40 -1.25 -2.96 2.13
N GLY A 41 -1.22 -4.16 1.59
CA GLY A 41 -2.39 -4.76 0.96
C GLY A 41 -2.57 -6.20 1.42
N LYS A 42 -3.81 -6.61 1.55
CA LYS A 42 -4.15 -7.98 1.92
C LYS A 42 -4.64 -8.71 0.67
N TRP A 43 -4.10 -9.91 0.42
CA TRP A 43 -4.55 -10.70 -0.70
C TRP A 43 -5.99 -11.16 -0.46
N LYS A 44 -6.85 -11.04 -1.45
CA LYS A 44 -8.29 -11.26 -1.25
C LYS A 44 -8.63 -12.68 -0.80
N ASN A 45 -7.77 -13.64 -1.06
CA ASN A 45 -7.99 -15.04 -0.69
C ASN A 45 -7.26 -15.44 0.60
N GLU A 46 -6.67 -14.48 1.31
CA GLU A 46 -6.04 -14.74 2.61
C GLU A 46 -7.08 -14.63 3.72
N PHE A 47 -7.01 -15.61 4.62
CA PHE A 47 -7.88 -15.62 5.80
C PHE A 47 -7.09 -15.99 7.04
#